data_49bf6ed032c597d20d4967f176613f04
#
_entry.id   49bf6ed032c597d20d4967f176613f04
#
_cell.length_a   1.000
_cell.length_b   1.000
_cell.length_c   1.000
_cell.angle_alpha   90.00
_cell.angle_beta   90.00
_cell.angle_gamma   90.00
#
_symmetry.space_group_name_H-M   'P 1'
#
loop_
_entity.id
_entity.type
_entity.pdbx_description
1 polymer ?
#
loop_
_entity_poly.entity_id
_entity_poly.type
_entity_poly.pdbx_seq_one_letter_code
_entity_poly.pdbx_strand_id
1 'polypeptide(L)'
;MCALFGWLDYKGIVSNKLLKKLTQALANATEERGTDASGIAYVKNGKVTIYKRPKPAHKLRFNTPSGTRAVMGHTRMTTQGNEKFNYNNHPFYGHVDENFAFAHNGVLYNDKELRAEKHLPKTKIETDSYVAVQLIEQQGKLNFDALKNMAESVQGSFCFTVLDENNTLYIVKGSNPMCLLHFVGFGLYVYASTESILTKALWKVGLSKLKYEQISLKEGDMIRINKNGELSESSFAMQNDFRNVVWQYSDYDWEDDYTQQEELLLEMCGCYGVSEEDVLLLLDYGYSADEIEEMLCDTTFLYDTICAIQCQESNPAIF
;
A
#
# COMPACT_ATOMS: atom_id res chain seq x y z
N MET A 1 8.00 -1.84 -4.68
CA MET A 1 6.73 -1.38 -4.01
C MET A 1 6.72 -1.84 -2.56
N CYS A 2 6.09 -1.08 -1.66
CA CYS A 2 5.92 -1.46 -0.25
C CYS A 2 4.92 -2.61 -0.06
N ALA A 3 4.84 -3.18 1.15
CA ALA A 3 3.78 -4.09 1.53
C ALA A 3 3.26 -3.85 2.94
N LEU A 4 1.95 -4.01 3.09
CA LEU A 4 1.22 -4.01 4.35
C LEU A 4 0.94 -5.45 4.78
N PHE A 5 0.93 -5.70 6.08
CA PHE A 5 0.53 -6.98 6.65
C PHE A 5 0.04 -6.82 8.09
N GLY A 6 -0.69 -7.78 8.56
CA GLY A 6 -1.09 -7.81 9.96
C GLY A 6 -2.17 -8.81 10.30
N TRP A 7 -2.62 -8.73 11.53
CA TRP A 7 -3.69 -9.58 12.06
C TRP A 7 -4.40 -8.92 13.25
N LEU A 8 -5.63 -9.36 13.51
CA LEU A 8 -6.43 -8.98 14.68
C LEU A 8 -7.09 -10.23 15.26
N ASP A 9 -6.73 -10.60 16.50
CA ASP A 9 -7.29 -11.73 17.27
C ASP A 9 -8.31 -11.19 18.28
N TYR A 10 -9.57 -11.06 17.87
CA TYR A 10 -10.61 -10.48 18.70
C TYR A 10 -11.13 -11.44 19.79
N LYS A 11 -11.08 -12.75 19.60
CA LYS A 11 -11.44 -13.72 20.64
C LYS A 11 -10.32 -13.99 21.63
N GLY A 12 -9.05 -13.78 21.23
CA GLY A 12 -7.87 -14.03 22.07
C GLY A 12 -7.65 -15.48 22.40
N ILE A 13 -8.10 -16.38 21.55
CA ILE A 13 -7.94 -17.82 21.72
C ILE A 13 -6.75 -18.38 20.94
N VAL A 14 -6.19 -17.60 20.03
CA VAL A 14 -4.99 -18.00 19.28
C VAL A 14 -3.76 -17.89 20.18
N SER A 15 -2.95 -18.95 20.23
CA SER A 15 -1.79 -18.94 21.10
C SER A 15 -0.78 -17.85 20.72
N ASN A 16 -0.20 -17.18 21.73
CA ASN A 16 0.84 -16.16 21.51
C ASN A 16 2.01 -16.68 20.70
N LYS A 17 2.37 -17.97 20.83
CA LYS A 17 3.43 -18.61 20.05
C LYS A 17 3.09 -18.63 18.57
N LEU A 18 1.84 -18.94 18.22
CA LEU A 18 1.37 -18.97 16.84
C LEU A 18 1.30 -17.56 16.27
N LEU A 19 0.75 -16.58 17.00
CA LEU A 19 0.66 -15.18 16.57
C LEU A 19 2.05 -14.56 16.32
N LYS A 20 3.04 -14.85 17.17
CA LYS A 20 4.44 -14.41 16.93
C LYS A 20 5.02 -15.04 15.66
N LYS A 21 4.77 -16.34 15.44
CA LYS A 21 5.20 -17.00 14.21
C LYS A 21 4.51 -16.43 12.99
N LEU A 22 3.21 -16.13 13.08
CA LEU A 22 2.42 -15.51 12.00
C LEU A 22 2.95 -14.12 11.68
N THR A 23 3.22 -13.29 12.69
CA THR A 23 3.83 -11.96 12.48
C THR A 23 5.15 -12.06 11.72
N GLN A 24 6.05 -12.96 12.15
CA GLN A 24 7.34 -13.14 11.48
C GLN A 24 7.20 -13.72 10.06
N ALA A 25 6.26 -14.65 9.86
CA ALA A 25 6.03 -15.26 8.56
C ALA A 25 5.44 -14.25 7.56
N LEU A 26 4.49 -13.41 7.99
CA LEU A 26 3.94 -12.32 7.19
C LEU A 26 5.04 -11.31 6.83
N ALA A 27 5.80 -10.84 7.82
CA ALA A 27 6.88 -9.90 7.60
C ALA A 27 7.93 -10.42 6.60
N ASN A 28 8.30 -11.69 6.70
CA ASN A 28 9.28 -12.29 5.78
C ASN A 28 8.69 -12.47 4.36
N ALA A 29 7.40 -12.82 4.26
CA ALA A 29 6.75 -12.99 2.96
C ALA A 29 6.57 -11.65 2.24
N THR A 30 6.38 -10.54 2.97
CA THR A 30 6.25 -9.19 2.39
C THR A 30 7.55 -8.63 1.82
N GLU A 31 8.70 -9.27 2.06
CA GLU A 31 9.99 -8.87 1.47
C GLU A 31 10.03 -8.99 -0.06
N GLU A 32 9.13 -9.76 -0.67
CA GLU A 32 8.99 -9.78 -2.13
C GLU A 32 8.66 -8.41 -2.70
N ARG A 33 8.20 -7.46 -1.87
CA ARG A 33 7.82 -6.10 -2.27
C ARG A 33 8.72 -5.00 -1.70
N GLY A 34 9.56 -5.29 -0.69
CA GLY A 34 10.47 -4.28 -0.14
C GLY A 34 11.31 -4.79 1.01
N THR A 35 12.59 -4.45 0.99
CA THR A 35 13.60 -4.93 1.95
C THR A 35 14.38 -3.82 2.63
N ASP A 36 14.12 -2.55 2.35
CA ASP A 36 14.92 -1.43 2.86
C ASP A 36 14.69 -1.18 4.33
N ALA A 37 13.44 -1.29 4.77
CA ALA A 37 13.06 -1.17 6.17
C ALA A 37 11.85 -2.03 6.49
N SER A 38 11.73 -2.43 7.77
CA SER A 38 10.59 -3.19 8.25
C SER A 38 10.16 -2.72 9.62
N GLY A 39 8.84 -2.73 9.86
CA GLY A 39 8.28 -2.30 11.13
C GLY A 39 6.93 -2.91 11.42
N ILE A 40 6.59 -2.94 12.71
CA ILE A 40 5.27 -3.32 13.21
C ILE A 40 4.77 -2.31 14.23
N ALA A 41 3.47 -2.21 14.36
CA ALA A 41 2.77 -1.56 15.46
C ALA A 41 1.84 -2.56 16.15
N TYR A 42 1.67 -2.39 17.45
CA TYR A 42 0.75 -3.14 18.29
C TYR A 42 0.37 -2.33 19.53
N VAL A 43 -0.67 -2.75 20.23
CA VAL A 43 -1.08 -2.09 21.47
C VAL A 43 -0.50 -2.82 22.67
N LYS A 44 0.14 -2.05 23.57
CA LYS A 44 0.67 -2.52 24.85
C LYS A 44 0.20 -1.61 25.97
N ASN A 45 -0.47 -2.17 26.98
CA ASN A 45 -1.02 -1.42 28.12
C ASN A 45 -1.87 -0.21 27.69
N GLY A 46 -2.72 -0.39 26.68
CA GLY A 46 -3.59 0.66 26.16
C GLY A 46 -2.86 1.76 25.36
N LYS A 47 -1.62 1.53 24.94
CA LYS A 47 -0.83 2.50 24.16
C LYS A 47 -0.29 1.86 22.89
N VAL A 48 -0.36 2.57 21.79
CA VAL A 48 0.29 2.19 20.53
C VAL A 48 1.80 2.13 20.73
N THR A 49 2.37 1.02 20.35
CA THR A 49 3.82 0.78 20.41
C THR A 49 4.32 0.43 19.02
N ILE A 50 5.35 1.13 18.54
CA ILE A 50 5.94 0.94 17.22
C ILE A 50 7.36 0.43 17.37
N TYR A 51 7.67 -0.66 16.67
CA TYR A 51 9.04 -1.16 16.48
C TYR A 51 9.34 -1.18 14.99
N LYS A 52 10.37 -0.43 14.57
CA LYS A 52 10.79 -0.36 13.15
C LYS A 52 12.29 -0.17 13.04
N ARG A 53 12.89 -0.69 11.97
CA ARG A 53 14.33 -0.61 11.70
C ARG A 53 14.58 -0.50 10.18
N PRO A 54 15.65 0.19 9.75
CA PRO A 54 16.10 0.21 8.35
C PRO A 54 16.82 -1.10 8.02
N LYS A 55 16.07 -2.19 8.01
CA LYS A 55 16.55 -3.55 7.73
C LYS A 55 15.43 -4.41 7.16
N PRO A 56 15.78 -5.40 6.31
CA PRO A 56 14.83 -6.41 5.88
C PRO A 56 14.27 -7.22 7.06
N ALA A 57 13.04 -7.70 6.91
CA ALA A 57 12.27 -8.36 7.97
C ALA A 57 12.95 -9.66 8.47
N HIS A 58 13.59 -10.44 7.58
CA HIS A 58 14.30 -11.67 7.97
C HIS A 58 15.50 -11.41 8.92
N LYS A 59 16.04 -10.18 8.92
CA LYS A 59 17.11 -9.77 9.86
C LYS A 59 16.57 -9.25 11.19
N LEU A 60 15.25 -9.18 11.35
CA LEU A 60 14.58 -8.68 12.55
C LEU A 60 13.82 -9.83 13.24
N ARG A 61 13.58 -9.65 14.54
CA ARG A 61 12.67 -10.52 15.31
C ARG A 61 11.54 -9.66 15.87
N PHE A 62 10.34 -9.91 15.38
CA PHE A 62 9.13 -9.21 15.81
C PHE A 62 8.53 -9.89 17.05
N ASN A 63 8.97 -9.45 18.22
CA ASN A 63 8.50 -9.97 19.51
C ASN A 63 7.39 -9.09 20.06
N THR A 64 6.14 -9.52 19.91
CA THR A 64 4.99 -8.88 20.54
C THR A 64 4.79 -9.41 21.95
N PRO A 65 4.33 -8.60 22.92
CA PRO A 65 3.99 -9.07 24.26
C PRO A 65 2.89 -10.15 24.24
N SER A 66 2.82 -10.95 25.31
CA SER A 66 1.66 -11.80 25.53
C SER A 66 0.40 -10.97 25.69
N GLY A 67 -0.70 -11.43 25.11
CA GLY A 67 -1.97 -10.71 25.13
C GLY A 67 -2.11 -9.60 24.08
N THR A 68 -1.13 -9.44 23.18
CA THR A 68 -1.31 -8.59 21.99
C THR A 68 -2.50 -9.08 21.18
N ARG A 69 -3.40 -8.17 20.82
CA ARG A 69 -4.67 -8.45 20.11
C ARG A 69 -4.63 -8.10 18.65
N ALA A 70 -3.79 -7.14 18.27
CA ALA A 70 -3.64 -6.72 16.89
C ALA A 70 -2.17 -6.39 16.60
N VAL A 71 -1.76 -6.68 15.38
CA VAL A 71 -0.48 -6.24 14.81
C VAL A 71 -0.75 -5.64 13.45
N MET A 72 -0.16 -4.50 13.21
CA MET A 72 -0.07 -3.84 11.91
C MET A 72 1.40 -3.77 11.51
N GLY A 73 1.74 -4.13 10.29
CA GLY A 73 3.12 -4.21 9.82
C GLY A 73 3.32 -3.64 8.42
N HIS A 74 4.58 -3.33 8.13
CA HIS A 74 5.00 -2.76 6.86
C HIS A 74 6.42 -3.19 6.51
N THR A 75 6.65 -3.52 5.23
CA THR A 75 7.98 -3.60 4.63
C THR A 75 8.11 -2.55 3.53
N ARG A 76 9.23 -1.85 3.53
CA ARG A 76 9.45 -0.67 2.70
C ARG A 76 10.35 -0.98 1.52
N MET A 77 9.93 -0.51 0.35
CA MET A 77 10.78 -0.17 -0.77
C MET A 77 10.80 1.36 -0.86
N THR A 78 11.98 1.95 -0.81
CA THR A 78 12.12 3.41 -0.67
C THR A 78 11.86 4.09 -2.01
N THR A 79 10.86 4.97 -2.03
CA THR A 79 10.54 5.86 -3.14
C THR A 79 10.90 7.30 -2.80
N GLN A 80 10.57 7.76 -1.59
CA GLN A 80 10.81 9.12 -1.11
C GLN A 80 11.30 9.11 0.34
N GLY A 81 12.31 9.94 0.66
CA GLY A 81 12.93 10.02 1.97
C GLY A 81 13.93 8.88 2.24
N ASN A 82 15.01 9.17 2.94
CA ASN A 82 16.09 8.22 3.19
C ASN A 82 15.69 7.20 4.28
N GLU A 83 15.71 5.90 3.94
CA GLU A 83 15.35 4.78 4.82
C GLU A 83 16.28 4.64 6.04
N LYS A 84 17.52 5.11 5.94
CA LYS A 84 18.50 5.08 7.07
C LYS A 84 18.03 5.90 8.26
N PHE A 85 17.24 6.93 8.00
CA PHE A 85 16.58 7.70 9.04
C PHE A 85 15.29 7.01 9.45
N ASN A 86 15.31 6.35 10.59
CA ASN A 86 14.20 5.50 11.04
C ASN A 86 12.87 6.25 11.22
N TYR A 87 12.87 7.58 11.32
CA TYR A 87 11.64 8.38 11.34
C TYR A 87 10.92 8.40 9.99
N ASN A 88 11.63 8.14 8.87
CA ASN A 88 11.04 8.01 7.53
C ASN A 88 10.40 6.64 7.27
N ASN A 89 10.56 5.66 8.16
CA ASN A 89 10.05 4.31 7.97
C ASN A 89 8.69 4.12 8.63
N HIS A 90 7.87 3.26 8.04
CA HIS A 90 6.57 2.87 8.59
C HIS A 90 6.70 1.80 9.70
N PRO A 91 5.70 1.68 10.58
CA PRO A 91 4.54 2.54 10.73
C PRO A 91 4.89 3.92 11.28
N PHE A 92 4.08 4.93 10.96
CA PHE A 92 4.15 6.26 11.57
C PHE A 92 3.26 6.32 12.81
N TYR A 93 3.63 7.17 13.74
CA TYR A 93 2.81 7.52 14.89
C TYR A 93 1.99 8.77 14.55
N GLY A 94 0.71 8.74 14.87
CA GLY A 94 -0.19 9.89 14.80
C GLY A 94 -0.96 10.05 16.09
N HIS A 95 -1.47 11.25 16.34
CA HIS A 95 -2.20 11.62 17.55
C HIS A 95 -3.41 12.50 17.21
N VAL A 96 -4.55 12.13 17.76
CA VAL A 96 -5.78 12.92 17.79
C VAL A 96 -6.28 12.97 19.25
N ASP A 97 -7.54 12.67 19.54
CA ASP A 97 -8.03 12.35 20.87
C ASP A 97 -7.45 11.04 21.43
N GLU A 98 -6.99 10.14 20.56
CA GLU A 98 -6.24 8.92 20.87
C GLU A 98 -5.01 8.78 19.96
N ASN A 99 -4.07 7.91 20.34
CA ASN A 99 -2.90 7.64 19.52
C ASN A 99 -3.21 6.53 18.51
N PHE A 100 -2.58 6.62 17.34
CA PHE A 100 -2.69 5.60 16.30
C PHE A 100 -1.36 5.35 15.61
N ALA A 101 -1.25 4.18 15.00
CA ALA A 101 -0.20 3.85 14.06
C ALA A 101 -0.77 3.87 12.64
N PHE A 102 0.02 4.32 11.66
CA PHE A 102 -0.36 4.46 10.27
C PHE A 102 0.68 3.82 9.36
N ALA A 103 0.25 3.07 8.36
CA ALA A 103 1.13 2.55 7.31
C ALA A 103 0.48 2.69 5.93
N HIS A 104 1.33 2.90 4.93
CA HIS A 104 0.96 3.15 3.54
C HIS A 104 1.70 2.20 2.60
N ASN A 105 0.99 1.61 1.68
CA ASN A 105 1.52 0.97 0.48
C ASN A 105 1.07 1.80 -0.72
N GLY A 106 2.01 2.43 -1.41
CA GLY A 106 1.77 3.29 -2.56
C GLY A 106 2.68 4.50 -2.63
N VAL A 107 2.32 5.46 -3.47
CA VAL A 107 3.01 6.74 -3.67
C VAL A 107 1.96 7.85 -3.78
N LEU A 108 2.15 8.95 -3.03
CA LEU A 108 1.31 10.14 -3.12
C LEU A 108 2.07 11.24 -3.86
N TYR A 109 1.41 11.87 -4.82
CA TYR A 109 2.06 12.86 -5.69
C TYR A 109 1.88 14.29 -5.20
N ASN A 110 0.79 14.59 -4.48
CA ASN A 110 0.43 15.94 -4.05
C ASN A 110 0.79 16.26 -2.59
N ASP A 111 1.75 15.55 -1.99
CA ASP A 111 2.13 15.74 -0.59
C ASP A 111 2.65 17.16 -0.30
N LYS A 112 3.39 17.77 -1.23
CA LYS A 112 3.92 19.12 -1.08
C LYS A 112 2.85 20.19 -1.18
N GLU A 113 1.95 20.04 -2.14
CA GLU A 113 0.80 20.93 -2.33
C GLU A 113 -0.12 20.88 -1.12
N LEU A 114 -0.48 19.68 -0.65
CA LEU A 114 -1.32 19.51 0.55
C LEU A 114 -0.68 20.12 1.80
N ARG A 115 0.62 19.98 1.99
CA ARG A 115 1.32 20.62 3.12
C ARG A 115 1.19 22.13 3.10
N ALA A 116 1.30 22.74 1.92
CA ALA A 116 1.17 24.19 1.74
C ALA A 116 -0.30 24.65 1.87
N GLU A 117 -1.21 24.02 1.14
CA GLU A 117 -2.63 24.38 1.10
C GLU A 117 -3.32 24.23 2.46
N LYS A 118 -3.13 23.09 3.11
CA LYS A 118 -3.74 22.79 4.42
C LYS A 118 -2.96 23.36 5.60
N HIS A 119 -1.87 24.10 5.34
CA HIS A 119 -0.99 24.66 6.40
C HIS A 119 -0.55 23.62 7.42
N LEU A 120 -0.17 22.43 6.96
CA LEU A 120 0.22 21.32 7.83
C LEU A 120 1.49 21.63 8.61
N PRO A 121 1.64 21.12 9.85
CA PRO A 121 2.83 21.37 10.67
C PRO A 121 4.12 20.91 9.99
N LYS A 122 5.19 21.68 10.15
CA LYS A 122 6.52 21.30 9.68
C LYS A 122 6.97 20.01 10.36
N THR A 123 7.56 19.11 9.61
CA THR A 123 8.07 17.83 10.10
C THR A 123 9.45 17.53 9.48
N LYS A 124 10.23 16.70 10.17
CA LYS A 124 11.48 16.14 9.63
C LYS A 124 11.25 14.87 8.81
N ILE A 125 10.03 14.36 8.80
CA ILE A 125 9.67 13.15 8.01
C ILE A 125 9.54 13.58 6.56
N GLU A 126 10.32 12.93 5.70
CA GLU A 126 10.52 13.31 4.31
C GLU A 126 9.59 12.53 3.35
N THR A 127 8.94 11.47 3.82
CA THR A 127 8.06 10.63 2.99
C THR A 127 6.75 11.33 2.67
N ASP A 128 6.26 11.10 1.46
CA ASP A 128 4.94 11.47 0.98
C ASP A 128 3.82 11.01 1.93
N SER A 129 3.91 9.78 2.37
CA SER A 129 2.92 9.12 3.22
C SER A 129 2.56 9.87 4.49
N TYR A 130 3.50 10.68 5.04
CA TYR A 130 3.24 11.35 6.32
C TYR A 130 2.22 12.47 6.23
N VAL A 131 1.96 12.99 5.03
CA VAL A 131 0.88 13.97 4.82
C VAL A 131 -0.49 13.40 5.21
N ALA A 132 -0.73 12.11 4.93
CA ALA A 132 -1.97 11.44 5.31
C ALA A 132 -2.16 11.38 6.84
N VAL A 133 -1.07 11.14 7.60
CA VAL A 133 -1.12 11.22 9.08
C VAL A 133 -1.51 12.61 9.53
N GLN A 134 -0.88 13.66 8.99
CA GLN A 134 -1.14 15.04 9.35
C GLN A 134 -2.57 15.49 9.00
N LEU A 135 -3.13 14.99 7.89
CA LEU A 135 -4.53 15.25 7.51
C LEU A 135 -5.51 14.63 8.52
N ILE A 136 -5.23 13.41 9.01
CA ILE A 136 -6.03 12.78 10.08
C ILE A 136 -5.90 13.59 11.38
N GLU A 137 -4.69 13.97 11.77
CA GLU A 137 -4.42 14.77 12.97
C GLU A 137 -5.17 16.10 12.94
N GLN A 138 -5.26 16.74 11.78
CA GLN A 138 -5.98 18.00 11.59
C GLN A 138 -7.49 17.86 11.83
N GLN A 139 -8.08 16.68 11.63
CA GLN A 139 -9.49 16.42 11.92
C GLN A 139 -9.78 16.25 13.43
N GLY A 140 -8.75 16.04 14.26
CA GLY A 140 -8.85 15.95 15.72
C GLY A 140 -9.50 14.65 16.25
N LYS A 141 -9.90 13.71 15.37
CA LYS A 141 -10.49 12.42 15.74
C LYS A 141 -10.20 11.36 14.68
N LEU A 142 -10.19 10.09 15.08
CA LEU A 142 -10.01 8.96 14.18
C LEU A 142 -11.36 8.26 13.96
N ASN A 143 -11.97 8.48 12.81
CA ASN A 143 -13.22 7.86 12.39
C ASN A 143 -13.31 7.81 10.85
N PHE A 144 -14.39 7.26 10.32
CA PHE A 144 -14.60 7.19 8.88
C PHE A 144 -14.60 8.55 8.18
N ASP A 145 -15.16 9.59 8.81
CA ASP A 145 -15.19 10.94 8.21
C ASP A 145 -13.78 11.50 8.06
N ALA A 146 -12.93 11.36 9.09
CA ALA A 146 -11.54 11.80 9.04
C ALA A 146 -10.73 11.02 7.99
N LEU A 147 -10.92 9.70 7.92
CA LEU A 147 -10.27 8.85 6.93
C LEU A 147 -10.75 9.13 5.51
N LYS A 148 -12.05 9.41 5.35
CA LYS A 148 -12.64 9.83 4.08
C LYS A 148 -12.04 11.16 3.61
N ASN A 149 -12.03 12.18 4.47
CA ASN A 149 -11.44 13.47 4.15
C ASN A 149 -9.96 13.35 3.75
N MET A 150 -9.20 12.52 4.45
CA MET A 150 -7.80 12.25 4.13
C MET A 150 -7.69 11.55 2.76
N ALA A 151 -8.45 10.46 2.54
CA ALA A 151 -8.39 9.66 1.32
C ALA A 151 -8.85 10.43 0.08
N GLU A 152 -9.84 11.31 0.23
CA GLU A 152 -10.34 12.20 -0.84
C GLU A 152 -9.44 13.42 -1.09
N SER A 153 -8.48 13.72 -0.21
CA SER A 153 -7.54 14.83 -0.39
C SER A 153 -6.25 14.39 -1.08
N VAL A 154 -5.82 13.14 -0.88
CA VAL A 154 -4.56 12.64 -1.42
C VAL A 154 -4.71 12.19 -2.87
N GLN A 155 -3.68 12.41 -3.68
CA GLN A 155 -3.59 11.97 -5.07
C GLN A 155 -2.45 10.97 -5.20
N GLY A 156 -2.69 9.89 -5.93
CA GLY A 156 -1.71 8.85 -6.15
C GLY A 156 -2.25 7.44 -5.90
N SER A 157 -1.36 6.47 -5.93
CA SER A 157 -1.71 5.08 -5.63
C SER A 157 -1.58 4.82 -4.13
N PHE A 158 -2.57 4.18 -3.51
CA PHE A 158 -2.48 3.88 -2.09
C PHE A 158 -3.34 2.71 -1.62
N CYS A 159 -2.92 2.12 -0.54
CA CYS A 159 -3.73 1.42 0.44
C CYS A 159 -3.17 1.79 1.82
N PHE A 160 -4.03 2.19 2.75
CA PHE A 160 -3.62 2.55 4.10
C PHE A 160 -4.15 1.56 5.12
N THR A 161 -3.36 1.34 6.18
CA THR A 161 -3.83 0.68 7.40
C THR A 161 -3.58 1.58 8.60
N VAL A 162 -4.53 1.60 9.54
CA VAL A 162 -4.45 2.37 10.78
C VAL A 162 -4.83 1.47 11.94
N LEU A 163 -4.06 1.52 13.03
CA LEU A 163 -4.32 0.78 14.27
C LEU A 163 -4.36 1.75 15.44
N ASP A 164 -5.50 1.83 16.14
CA ASP A 164 -5.67 2.68 17.33
C ASP A 164 -5.32 1.99 18.65
N GLU A 165 -5.36 2.74 19.74
CA GLU A 165 -5.09 2.25 21.12
C GLU A 165 -6.15 1.28 21.63
N ASN A 166 -7.34 1.22 20.99
CA ASN A 166 -8.43 0.32 21.31
C ASN A 166 -8.35 -1.03 20.57
N ASN A 167 -7.25 -1.28 19.83
CA ASN A 167 -7.11 -2.39 18.91
C ASN A 167 -8.17 -2.38 17.77
N THR A 168 -8.60 -1.21 17.34
CA THR A 168 -9.40 -1.07 16.13
C THR A 168 -8.46 -0.96 14.93
N LEU A 169 -8.69 -1.81 13.95
CA LEU A 169 -7.97 -1.80 12.67
C LEU A 169 -8.85 -1.12 11.62
N TYR A 170 -8.29 -0.15 10.92
CA TYR A 170 -8.90 0.44 9.73
C TYR A 170 -8.07 0.07 8.50
N ILE A 171 -8.76 -0.19 7.40
CA ILE A 171 -8.19 -0.37 6.07
C ILE A 171 -8.88 0.63 5.15
N VAL A 172 -8.11 1.47 4.48
CA VAL A 172 -8.60 2.41 3.45
C VAL A 172 -8.04 1.94 2.13
N LYS A 173 -8.90 1.38 1.29
CA LYS A 173 -8.54 0.70 0.05
C LYS A 173 -8.63 1.67 -1.13
N GLY A 174 -7.50 2.20 -1.55
CA GLY A 174 -7.35 2.89 -2.83
C GLY A 174 -7.03 1.92 -3.97
N SER A 175 -6.21 2.30 -4.93
CA SER A 175 -5.85 1.47 -6.10
C SER A 175 -4.96 0.28 -5.74
N ASN A 176 -4.08 0.38 -4.73
CA ASN A 176 -3.14 -0.69 -4.39
C ASN A 176 -3.79 -1.92 -3.77
N PRO A 177 -3.28 -3.13 -4.06
CA PRO A 177 -3.90 -4.39 -3.65
C PRO A 177 -3.90 -4.58 -2.13
N MET A 178 -4.95 -5.25 -1.64
CA MET A 178 -5.10 -5.70 -0.27
C MET A 178 -5.97 -6.95 -0.24
N CYS A 179 -5.53 -7.95 0.50
CA CYS A 179 -6.26 -9.18 0.74
C CYS A 179 -6.54 -9.32 2.24
N LEU A 180 -7.79 -9.58 2.62
CA LEU A 180 -8.26 -9.72 4.00
C LEU A 180 -8.99 -11.03 4.18
N LEU A 181 -8.52 -11.85 5.12
CA LEU A 181 -9.08 -13.16 5.44
C LEU A 181 -9.63 -13.16 6.88
N HIS A 182 -10.79 -13.78 7.07
CA HIS A 182 -11.43 -13.95 8.36
C HIS A 182 -11.55 -15.43 8.73
N PHE A 183 -10.80 -15.86 9.72
CA PHE A 183 -10.90 -17.18 10.33
C PHE A 183 -11.95 -17.15 11.44
N VAL A 184 -13.23 -17.25 11.08
CA VAL A 184 -14.39 -17.09 11.97
C VAL A 184 -14.30 -17.97 13.22
N GLY A 185 -13.91 -19.23 13.03
CA GLY A 185 -13.78 -20.21 14.13
C GLY A 185 -12.76 -19.77 15.19
N PHE A 186 -11.71 -19.07 14.77
CA PHE A 186 -10.63 -18.60 15.65
C PHE A 186 -10.83 -17.16 16.12
N GLY A 187 -11.75 -16.41 15.51
CA GLY A 187 -11.90 -14.98 15.78
C GLY A 187 -10.65 -14.18 15.36
N LEU A 188 -10.08 -14.54 14.20
CA LEU A 188 -8.82 -13.99 13.72
C LEU A 188 -9.02 -13.40 12.31
N TYR A 189 -8.70 -12.14 12.15
CA TYR A 189 -8.49 -11.51 10.85
C TYR A 189 -7.01 -11.52 10.53
N VAL A 190 -6.67 -11.81 9.26
CA VAL A 190 -5.29 -11.74 8.75
C VAL A 190 -5.31 -11.03 7.40
N TYR A 191 -4.40 -10.09 7.19
CA TYR A 191 -4.33 -9.35 5.95
C TYR A 191 -2.89 -9.19 5.46
N ALA A 192 -2.74 -9.03 4.14
CA ALA A 192 -1.52 -8.58 3.50
C ALA A 192 -1.83 -7.92 2.15
N SER A 193 -0.86 -7.21 1.60
CA SER A 193 -1.01 -6.52 0.31
C SER A 193 -1.38 -7.47 -0.83
N THR A 194 -0.92 -8.72 -0.83
CA THR A 194 -1.24 -9.69 -1.89
C THR A 194 -1.63 -11.05 -1.31
N GLU A 195 -2.38 -11.81 -2.10
CA GLU A 195 -2.76 -13.19 -1.76
C GLU A 195 -1.53 -14.12 -1.69
N SER A 196 -0.53 -13.90 -2.55
CA SER A 196 0.75 -14.63 -2.52
C SER A 196 1.42 -14.53 -1.16
N ILE A 197 1.52 -13.32 -0.60
CA ILE A 197 2.07 -13.07 0.73
C ILE A 197 1.32 -13.85 1.80
N LEU A 198 -0.03 -13.78 1.79
CA LEU A 198 -0.87 -14.52 2.74
C LEU A 198 -0.67 -16.02 2.62
N THR A 199 -0.73 -16.56 1.41
CA THR A 199 -0.55 -17.99 1.14
C THR A 199 0.78 -18.50 1.67
N LYS A 200 1.89 -17.82 1.38
CA LYS A 200 3.22 -18.15 1.87
C LYS A 200 3.30 -18.13 3.40
N ALA A 201 2.76 -17.06 4.02
CA ALA A 201 2.80 -16.91 5.47
C ALA A 201 1.92 -17.94 6.19
N LEU A 202 0.69 -18.16 5.73
CA LEU A 202 -0.25 -19.12 6.32
C LEU A 202 0.25 -20.56 6.18
N TRP A 203 0.84 -20.91 5.05
CA TRP A 203 1.48 -22.21 4.86
C TRP A 203 2.61 -22.44 5.86
N LYS A 204 3.48 -21.44 6.05
CA LYS A 204 4.61 -21.48 6.97
C LYS A 204 4.22 -21.74 8.43
N VAL A 205 3.02 -21.31 8.83
CA VAL A 205 2.53 -21.45 10.21
C VAL A 205 1.47 -22.53 10.38
N GLY A 206 1.12 -23.25 9.31
CA GLY A 206 0.15 -24.35 9.33
C GLY A 206 -1.32 -23.91 9.35
N LEU A 207 -1.63 -22.69 8.99
CA LEU A 207 -3.00 -22.14 8.91
C LEU A 207 -3.66 -22.29 7.53
N SER A 208 -2.91 -22.64 6.48
CA SER A 208 -3.38 -22.70 5.09
C SER A 208 -4.51 -23.69 4.83
N LYS A 209 -4.66 -24.71 5.70
CA LYS A 209 -5.74 -25.73 5.58
C LYS A 209 -6.99 -25.38 6.40
N LEU A 210 -6.97 -24.32 7.16
CA LEU A 210 -8.11 -23.90 7.97
C LEU A 210 -9.13 -23.16 7.10
N LYS A 211 -10.42 -23.34 7.45
CA LYS A 211 -11.50 -22.61 6.76
C LYS A 211 -11.45 -21.12 7.13
N TYR A 212 -11.48 -20.28 6.14
CA TYR A 212 -11.59 -18.83 6.25
C TYR A 212 -12.62 -18.29 5.26
N GLU A 213 -13.06 -17.08 5.49
CA GLU A 213 -13.84 -16.25 4.59
C GLU A 213 -12.94 -15.15 4.05
N GLN A 214 -12.92 -14.97 2.75
CA GLN A 214 -12.21 -13.85 2.14
C GLN A 214 -13.16 -12.66 2.07
N ILE A 215 -12.73 -11.52 2.63
CA ILE A 215 -13.50 -10.28 2.57
C ILE A 215 -13.06 -9.54 1.31
N SER A 216 -14.00 -9.33 0.40
CA SER A 216 -13.76 -8.59 -0.85
C SER A 216 -13.59 -7.11 -0.53
N LEU A 217 -12.49 -6.51 -1.01
CA LEU A 217 -12.20 -5.10 -0.88
C LEU A 217 -12.09 -4.50 -2.28
N LYS A 218 -12.90 -3.49 -2.55
CA LYS A 218 -12.87 -2.73 -3.81
C LYS A 218 -12.19 -1.39 -3.58
N GLU A 219 -11.72 -0.80 -4.63
CA GLU A 219 -11.26 0.58 -4.63
C GLU A 219 -12.36 1.52 -4.14
N GLY A 220 -12.01 2.42 -3.23
CA GLY A 220 -12.97 3.29 -2.55
C GLY A 220 -13.53 2.74 -1.25
N ASP A 221 -13.27 1.48 -0.88
CA ASP A 221 -13.78 0.90 0.37
C ASP A 221 -12.95 1.35 1.59
N MET A 222 -13.66 1.57 2.68
CA MET A 222 -13.09 1.74 4.03
C MET A 222 -13.67 0.69 4.96
N ILE A 223 -12.79 -0.08 5.61
CA ILE A 223 -13.16 -1.11 6.58
C ILE A 223 -12.68 -0.68 7.97
N ARG A 224 -13.52 -0.90 8.96
CA ARG A 224 -13.18 -0.80 10.38
C ARG A 224 -13.49 -2.11 11.05
N ILE A 225 -12.52 -2.71 11.72
CA ILE A 225 -12.69 -3.92 12.55
C ILE A 225 -12.34 -3.54 13.98
N ASN A 226 -13.32 -3.57 14.86
CA ASN A 226 -13.11 -3.22 16.26
C ASN A 226 -12.54 -4.40 17.07
N LYS A 227 -12.18 -4.15 18.33
CA LYS A 227 -11.61 -5.13 19.25
C LYS A 227 -12.50 -6.36 19.52
N ASN A 228 -13.79 -6.29 19.19
CA ASN A 228 -14.76 -7.40 19.33
C ASN A 228 -14.90 -8.20 18.03
N GLY A 229 -14.18 -7.78 16.95
CA GLY A 229 -14.27 -8.40 15.63
C GLY A 229 -15.46 -7.94 14.79
N GLU A 230 -16.20 -6.92 15.25
CA GLU A 230 -17.30 -6.34 14.48
C GLU A 230 -16.70 -5.52 13.32
N LEU A 231 -17.12 -5.86 12.11
CA LEU A 231 -16.73 -5.20 10.89
C LEU A 231 -17.78 -4.17 10.52
N SER A 232 -17.32 -2.96 10.22
CA SER A 232 -18.12 -1.85 9.69
C SER A 232 -17.49 -1.35 8.41
N GLU A 233 -18.30 -0.91 7.47
CA GLU A 233 -17.89 -0.46 6.15
C GLU A 233 -18.31 0.98 5.90
N SER A 234 -17.53 1.69 5.11
CA SER A 234 -17.83 2.99 4.56
C SER A 234 -17.11 3.13 3.22
N SER A 235 -17.29 4.24 2.52
CA SER A 235 -16.64 4.46 1.24
C SER A 235 -16.21 5.91 1.07
N PHE A 236 -15.27 6.12 0.16
CA PHE A 236 -14.81 7.42 -0.29
C PHE A 236 -14.72 7.45 -1.82
N ALA A 237 -14.75 8.64 -2.39
CA ALA A 237 -14.56 8.82 -3.83
C ALA A 237 -13.05 8.95 -4.10
N MET A 238 -12.50 8.02 -4.92
CA MET A 238 -11.15 8.22 -5.44
C MET A 238 -11.12 9.47 -6.29
N GLN A 239 -10.18 10.38 -6.00
CA GLN A 239 -9.87 11.44 -6.94
C GLN A 239 -9.11 10.83 -8.12
N ASN A 240 -9.84 10.43 -9.13
CA ASN A 240 -9.29 10.01 -10.41
C ASN A 240 -8.90 11.26 -11.21
N ASP A 241 -7.83 11.94 -10.82
CA ASP A 241 -7.37 13.13 -11.55
C ASP A 241 -6.98 12.83 -12.99
N PHE A 242 -6.54 11.62 -13.30
CA PHE A 242 -6.27 11.23 -14.68
C PHE A 242 -7.53 11.28 -15.57
N ARG A 243 -8.72 10.94 -15.06
CA ARG A 243 -9.97 11.06 -15.84
C ARG A 243 -10.51 12.48 -15.89
N ASN A 244 -10.31 13.28 -14.83
CA ASN A 244 -10.78 14.66 -14.81
C ASN A 244 -9.87 15.62 -15.59
N VAL A 245 -8.58 15.36 -15.68
CA VAL A 245 -7.67 16.09 -16.56
C VAL A 245 -8.07 15.89 -18.01
N VAL A 246 -8.40 14.68 -18.42
CA VAL A 246 -8.89 14.38 -19.78
C VAL A 246 -10.24 15.08 -20.08
N TRP A 247 -11.16 15.20 -19.11
CA TRP A 247 -12.45 15.84 -19.35
C TRP A 247 -12.45 17.38 -19.23
N GLN A 248 -11.48 17.96 -18.52
CA GLN A 248 -11.38 19.44 -18.39
C GLN A 248 -10.68 20.08 -19.59
N TYR A 249 -9.98 19.30 -20.42
CA TYR A 249 -9.36 19.73 -21.67
C TYR A 249 -10.18 19.38 -22.93
N SER A 250 -11.40 18.85 -22.80
CA SER A 250 -12.25 18.47 -23.94
C SER A 250 -12.83 19.66 -24.74
N ASP A 251 -12.55 20.90 -24.34
CA ASP A 251 -12.91 22.12 -25.07
C ASP A 251 -11.75 22.80 -25.80
N TYR A 252 -10.60 22.13 -25.90
CA TYR A 252 -9.46 22.59 -26.72
C TYR A 252 -9.21 21.65 -27.91
N ASP A 253 -8.91 22.21 -29.06
CA ASP A 253 -8.72 21.58 -30.37
C ASP A 253 -7.78 20.36 -30.33
N TRP A 254 -8.23 19.26 -30.91
CA TRP A 254 -7.67 17.89 -30.90
C TRP A 254 -6.38 17.68 -31.72
N GLU A 255 -5.68 18.69 -32.18
CA GLU A 255 -4.51 18.50 -33.04
C GLU A 255 -3.13 18.51 -32.33
N ASP A 256 -3.04 18.91 -31.01
CA ASP A 256 -1.75 19.03 -30.31
C ASP A 256 -1.60 18.11 -29.07
N ASP A 257 -2.55 17.22 -28.76
CA ASP A 257 -2.61 16.52 -27.46
C ASP A 257 -1.87 15.16 -27.45
N TYR A 258 -1.41 14.66 -28.58
CA TYR A 258 -0.66 13.40 -28.67
C TYR A 258 0.72 13.50 -28.02
N THR A 259 1.36 14.65 -28.12
CA THR A 259 2.72 14.90 -27.62
C THR A 259 2.82 14.91 -26.08
N GLN A 260 1.81 15.40 -25.37
CA GLN A 260 1.86 15.44 -23.88
C GLN A 260 1.62 14.09 -23.21
N GLN A 261 0.76 13.24 -23.77
CA GLN A 261 0.54 11.89 -23.25
C GLN A 261 1.76 11.00 -23.51
N GLU A 262 2.39 11.14 -24.68
CA GLU A 262 3.62 10.44 -25.01
C GLU A 262 4.79 10.90 -24.13
N GLU A 263 4.96 12.19 -23.88
CA GLU A 263 6.00 12.70 -22.98
C GLU A 263 5.81 12.17 -21.54
N LEU A 264 4.59 12.15 -21.03
CA LEU A 264 4.29 11.62 -19.70
C LEU A 264 4.53 10.11 -19.60
N LEU A 265 4.14 9.35 -20.63
CA LEU A 265 4.41 7.92 -20.73
C LEU A 265 5.91 7.64 -20.77
N LEU A 266 6.67 8.40 -21.55
CA LEU A 266 8.13 8.29 -21.65
C LEU A 266 8.81 8.57 -20.30
N GLU A 267 8.41 9.63 -19.61
CA GLU A 267 8.94 9.98 -18.29
C GLU A 267 8.64 8.87 -17.26
N MET A 268 7.41 8.34 -17.27
CA MET A 268 7.00 7.25 -16.40
C MET A 268 7.75 5.97 -16.69
N CYS A 269 7.86 5.55 -17.96
CA CYS A 269 8.60 4.37 -18.38
C CYS A 269 10.10 4.50 -18.05
N GLY A 270 10.68 5.70 -18.19
CA GLY A 270 12.04 6.00 -17.77
C GLY A 270 12.30 5.76 -16.29
N CYS A 271 11.32 6.02 -15.42
CA CYS A 271 11.42 5.71 -13.99
C CYS A 271 11.50 4.19 -13.70
N TYR A 272 11.04 3.35 -14.62
CA TYR A 272 11.13 1.89 -14.57
C TYR A 272 12.32 1.32 -15.35
N GLY A 273 13.16 2.20 -15.93
CA GLY A 273 14.35 1.81 -16.68
C GLY A 273 14.07 1.38 -18.12
N VAL A 274 12.88 1.65 -18.64
CA VAL A 274 12.50 1.41 -20.04
C VAL A 274 12.99 2.59 -20.88
N SER A 275 13.69 2.31 -21.98
CA SER A 275 14.21 3.36 -22.85
C SER A 275 13.10 4.01 -23.69
N GLU A 276 13.30 5.27 -24.06
CA GLU A 276 12.40 5.98 -24.97
C GLU A 276 12.19 5.23 -26.28
N GLU A 277 13.27 4.64 -26.83
CA GLU A 277 13.23 3.85 -28.08
C GLU A 277 12.32 2.61 -27.92
N ASP A 278 12.35 1.95 -26.76
CA ASP A 278 11.51 0.78 -26.49
C ASP A 278 10.02 1.16 -26.32
N VAL A 279 9.73 2.31 -25.73
CA VAL A 279 8.35 2.82 -25.60
C VAL A 279 7.77 3.18 -26.96
N LEU A 280 8.54 3.90 -27.79
CA LEU A 280 8.14 4.25 -29.14
C LEU A 280 7.91 3.01 -30.02
N LEU A 281 8.77 1.98 -29.87
CA LEU A 281 8.60 0.70 -30.55
C LEU A 281 7.28 0.01 -30.20
N LEU A 282 6.86 0.04 -28.93
CA LEU A 282 5.59 -0.53 -28.49
C LEU A 282 4.40 0.24 -29.04
N LEU A 283 4.47 1.58 -29.05
CA LEU A 283 3.42 2.44 -29.62
C LEU A 283 3.29 2.23 -31.13
N ASP A 284 4.42 2.15 -31.88
CA ASP A 284 4.44 1.88 -33.31
C ASP A 284 3.91 0.49 -33.65
N TYR A 285 4.10 -0.49 -32.75
CA TYR A 285 3.54 -1.84 -32.91
C TYR A 285 2.05 -1.91 -32.62
N GLY A 286 1.47 -0.83 -32.03
CA GLY A 286 0.02 -0.65 -31.83
C GLY A 286 -0.47 -0.85 -30.40
N TYR A 287 0.43 -0.93 -29.41
CA TYR A 287 0.03 -0.88 -28.01
C TYR A 287 -0.38 0.54 -27.63
N SER A 288 -1.48 0.67 -26.89
CA SER A 288 -1.92 1.93 -26.32
C SER A 288 -1.08 2.32 -25.10
N ALA A 289 -1.09 3.59 -24.74
CA ALA A 289 -0.42 4.09 -23.53
C ALA A 289 -0.86 3.33 -22.26
N ASP A 290 -2.18 3.07 -22.13
CA ASP A 290 -2.75 2.32 -21.00
C ASP A 290 -2.23 0.88 -20.91
N GLU A 291 -2.07 0.19 -22.06
CA GLU A 291 -1.51 -1.16 -22.09
C GLU A 291 -0.04 -1.20 -21.74
N ILE A 292 0.73 -0.19 -22.15
CA ILE A 292 2.15 -0.06 -21.77
C ILE A 292 2.28 0.23 -20.27
N GLU A 293 1.41 1.08 -19.71
CA GLU A 293 1.33 1.29 -18.26
C GLU A 293 1.03 0.01 -17.49
N GLU A 294 0.08 -0.80 -17.97
CA GLU A 294 -0.25 -2.07 -17.35
C GLU A 294 0.93 -3.04 -17.40
N MET A 295 1.71 -3.04 -18.51
CA MET A 295 2.93 -3.83 -18.65
C MET A 295 4.04 -3.41 -17.67
N LEU A 296 4.10 -2.16 -17.20
CA LEU A 296 5.05 -1.73 -16.17
C LEU A 296 4.84 -2.43 -14.83
N CYS A 297 3.66 -3.03 -14.61
CA CYS A 297 3.39 -3.85 -13.44
C CYS A 297 4.12 -5.20 -13.46
N ASP A 298 4.49 -5.70 -14.65
CA ASP A 298 5.31 -6.90 -14.87
C ASP A 298 6.41 -6.58 -15.89
N THR A 299 7.51 -6.04 -15.41
CA THR A 299 8.64 -5.63 -16.26
C THR A 299 9.26 -6.80 -17.02
N THR A 300 9.13 -8.04 -16.56
CA THR A 300 9.60 -9.22 -17.28
C THR A 300 8.77 -9.43 -18.54
N PHE A 301 7.44 -9.35 -18.42
CA PHE A 301 6.53 -9.43 -19.56
C PHE A 301 6.75 -8.29 -20.56
N LEU A 302 6.99 -7.07 -20.07
CA LEU A 302 7.30 -5.91 -20.90
C LEU A 302 8.56 -6.13 -21.73
N TYR A 303 9.67 -6.53 -21.10
CA TYR A 303 10.93 -6.77 -21.82
C TYR A 303 10.86 -7.97 -22.76
N ASP A 304 10.15 -9.04 -22.40
CA ASP A 304 9.92 -10.19 -23.29
C ASP A 304 9.12 -9.77 -24.53
N THR A 305 8.15 -8.87 -24.39
CA THR A 305 7.37 -8.30 -25.48
C THR A 305 8.23 -7.44 -26.40
N ILE A 306 9.05 -6.53 -25.86
CA ILE A 306 9.98 -5.70 -26.61
C ILE A 306 10.96 -6.59 -27.41
N CYS A 307 11.55 -7.58 -26.75
CA CYS A 307 12.48 -8.51 -27.41
C CYS A 307 11.78 -9.28 -28.55
N ALA A 308 10.54 -9.71 -28.37
CA ALA A 308 9.78 -10.42 -29.41
C ALA A 308 9.54 -9.54 -30.65
N ILE A 309 9.19 -8.26 -30.45
CA ILE A 309 8.99 -7.29 -31.54
C ILE A 309 10.31 -7.04 -32.29
N GLN A 310 11.40 -6.74 -31.56
CA GLN A 310 12.72 -6.52 -32.14
C GLN A 310 13.24 -7.73 -32.93
N CYS A 311 12.94 -8.95 -32.46
CA CYS A 311 13.28 -10.17 -33.20
C CYS A 311 12.47 -10.32 -34.50
N GLN A 312 11.20 -9.89 -34.53
CA GLN A 312 10.37 -9.92 -35.75
C GLN A 312 10.84 -8.90 -36.80
N GLU A 313 11.20 -7.70 -36.37
CA GLU A 313 11.75 -6.67 -37.28
C GLU A 313 13.10 -7.07 -37.87
N SER A 314 13.92 -7.76 -37.08
CA SER A 314 15.26 -8.20 -37.52
C SER A 314 15.23 -9.38 -38.51
N ASN A 315 14.08 -10.07 -38.69
CA ASN A 315 13.97 -11.26 -39.54
C ASN A 315 12.60 -11.39 -40.24
N PRO A 316 12.28 -10.52 -41.21
CA PRO A 316 10.96 -10.49 -41.87
C PRO A 316 10.68 -11.69 -42.79
N ALA A 317 11.51 -12.73 -42.83
CA ALA A 317 11.45 -13.83 -43.80
C ALA A 317 11.01 -15.19 -43.21
N ILE A 318 10.41 -15.27 -42.02
CA ILE A 318 10.01 -16.53 -41.38
C ILE A 318 8.47 -16.63 -41.15
N PHE A 319 7.64 -15.83 -41.84
CA PHE A 319 6.18 -16.09 -41.86
C PHE A 319 5.63 -15.93 -43.25
#